data_dfe7d6854d9daf3620c1dbc1a0859717
#
_entry.id   dfe7d6854d9daf3620c1dbc1a0859717
#
_cell.length_a   1.000
_cell.length_b   1.000
_cell.length_c   1.000
_cell.angle_alpha   90.00
_cell.angle_beta   90.00
_cell.angle_gamma   90.00
#
_symmetry.space_group_name_H-M   'P 1'
#
loop_
_entity.id
_entity.type
_entity.pdbx_description
1 polymer ?
#
loop_
_entity_poly.entity_id
_entity_poly.type
_entity_poly.pdbx_seq_one_letter_code
_entity_poly.pdbx_strand_id
1 'polypeptide(L)'
;MLKKFLLAFTLIFPLTVIADNNQVYQAGTITALTNGQYDASITLKQLEERGKYGLGTIDGAKGEMIIFNGKAYLSDISGKAVPLKDDVTVPFADVFSFKNPDLNTSYENLNSEKILDDIINERLSGPNYFYIFKITGKFSNIHARTIPPAKKGILLSDWIKENQRFHDLKNVEGTLIGIYSPKYLSTIAVPGFHFHFINKDKTEVYHVYNFDTEKVNLEVEKINDFTIMLPNIKEYQNGKITDISHDTISKMEESK
;
A
#
# COMPACT_ATOMS: atom_id res chain seq x y z
N MET A 1 12.72 -25.56 67.07
CA MET A 1 11.76 -25.63 65.93
C MET A 1 11.88 -24.36 65.09
N LEU A 2 12.58 -24.40 63.98
CA LEU A 2 12.83 -23.23 63.12
C LEU A 2 11.78 -23.24 62.00
N LYS A 3 10.81 -22.30 62.01
CA LYS A 3 9.83 -22.16 60.94
C LYS A 3 10.49 -21.47 59.74
N LYS A 4 10.67 -22.22 58.63
CA LYS A 4 11.07 -21.63 57.32
C LYS A 4 9.90 -20.93 56.72
N PHE A 5 9.98 -19.58 56.60
CA PHE A 5 9.08 -18.80 55.76
C PHE A 5 9.51 -18.91 54.31
N LEU A 6 8.65 -19.50 53.46
CA LEU A 6 8.84 -19.53 52.01
C LEU A 6 8.23 -18.25 51.45
N LEU A 7 9.07 -17.32 51.01
CA LEU A 7 8.63 -16.11 50.31
C LEU A 7 8.38 -16.44 48.87
N ALA A 8 7.11 -16.53 48.45
CA ALA A 8 6.73 -16.69 47.05
C ALA A 8 6.90 -15.35 46.32
N PHE A 9 7.89 -15.28 45.44
CA PHE A 9 8.11 -14.13 44.56
C PHE A 9 7.20 -14.29 43.36
N THR A 10 6.07 -13.57 43.31
CA THR A 10 5.20 -13.50 42.13
C THR A 10 5.85 -12.57 41.11
N LEU A 11 6.43 -13.11 40.05
CA LEU A 11 6.87 -12.36 38.88
C LEU A 11 5.63 -11.81 38.17
N ILE A 12 5.33 -10.54 38.32
CA ILE A 12 4.36 -9.81 37.54
C ILE A 12 5.07 -9.44 36.22
N PHE A 13 4.83 -10.19 35.17
CA PHE A 13 5.19 -9.76 33.82
C PHE A 13 4.23 -8.61 33.44
N PRO A 14 4.74 -7.42 33.07
CA PRO A 14 3.88 -6.41 32.51
C PRO A 14 3.29 -6.95 31.22
N LEU A 15 1.98 -7.16 31.18
CA LEU A 15 1.26 -7.28 29.91
C LEU A 15 1.42 -5.93 29.21
N THR A 16 2.34 -5.86 28.26
CA THR A 16 2.33 -4.78 27.29
C THR A 16 1.09 -4.97 26.47
N VAL A 17 0.02 -4.27 26.81
CA VAL A 17 -1.10 -4.04 25.90
C VAL A 17 -0.49 -3.22 24.76
N ILE A 18 -0.11 -3.89 23.70
CA ILE A 18 0.15 -3.22 22.42
C ILE A 18 -1.21 -2.62 22.08
N ALA A 19 -1.33 -1.30 22.23
CA ALA A 19 -2.48 -0.59 21.75
C ALA A 19 -2.62 -0.98 20.27
N ASP A 20 -3.71 -1.65 19.95
CA ASP A 20 -3.99 -2.12 18.58
C ASP A 20 -4.49 -0.91 17.80
N ASN A 21 -3.58 0.03 17.54
CA ASN A 21 -3.86 1.31 16.91
C ASN A 21 -4.21 1.10 15.44
N ASN A 22 -5.21 1.80 15.00
CA ASN A 22 -5.59 1.94 13.61
C ASN A 22 -4.51 2.79 12.92
N GLN A 23 -3.55 2.14 12.25
CA GLN A 23 -2.41 2.83 11.65
C GLN A 23 -1.97 2.23 10.32
N VAL A 24 -1.31 3.07 9.53
CA VAL A 24 -0.54 2.67 8.36
C VAL A 24 0.94 2.64 8.72
N TYR A 25 1.61 1.56 8.32
CA TYR A 25 3.07 1.45 8.31
C TYR A 25 3.57 1.60 6.89
N GLN A 26 4.47 2.53 6.66
CA GLN A 26 5.08 2.74 5.35
C GLN A 26 6.56 2.37 5.38
N ALA A 27 6.99 1.56 4.42
CA ALA A 27 8.40 1.34 4.13
C ALA A 27 8.89 2.43 3.17
N GLY A 28 9.99 3.10 3.50
CA GLY A 28 10.59 4.15 2.68
C GLY A 28 9.71 5.40 2.51
N THR A 29 10.05 6.25 1.53
CA THR A 29 9.25 7.41 1.13
C THR A 29 9.08 7.42 -0.38
N ILE A 30 7.96 7.96 -0.86
CA ILE A 30 7.73 8.08 -2.31
C ILE A 30 8.78 8.94 -3.00
N THR A 31 9.26 10.01 -2.33
CA THR A 31 10.34 10.85 -2.86
C THR A 31 11.64 10.07 -3.03
N ALA A 32 12.02 9.20 -2.08
CA ALA A 32 13.21 8.37 -2.22
C ALA A 32 13.06 7.38 -3.38
N LEU A 33 11.93 6.69 -3.47
CA LEU A 33 11.65 5.75 -4.56
C LEU A 33 11.70 6.47 -5.92
N THR A 34 11.06 7.63 -6.05
CA THR A 34 11.03 8.39 -7.31
C THR A 34 12.42 8.90 -7.71
N ASN A 35 13.29 9.18 -6.73
CA ASN A 35 14.71 9.52 -6.97
C ASN A 35 15.60 8.30 -7.29
N GLY A 36 15.02 7.11 -7.51
CA GLY A 36 15.80 5.93 -7.90
C GLY A 36 16.44 5.18 -6.73
N GLN A 37 16.03 5.44 -5.48
CA GLN A 37 16.46 4.69 -4.31
C GLN A 37 15.67 3.38 -4.24
N TYR A 38 16.11 2.41 -5.02
CA TYR A 38 15.41 1.12 -5.21
C TYR A 38 15.92 0.02 -4.29
N ASP A 39 17.09 0.21 -3.65
CA ASP A 39 17.65 -0.74 -2.70
C ASP A 39 16.91 -0.65 -1.35
N ALA A 40 16.74 -1.78 -0.68
CA ALA A 40 15.95 -1.88 0.55
C ALA A 40 16.58 -2.79 1.60
N SER A 41 16.21 -2.57 2.87
CA SER A 41 16.60 -3.42 4.00
C SER A 41 15.40 -3.89 4.84
N ILE A 42 14.23 -3.33 4.57
CA ILE A 42 12.98 -3.73 5.25
C ILE A 42 12.48 -4.98 4.55
N THR A 43 12.33 -6.07 5.28
CA THR A 43 11.86 -7.34 4.71
C THR A 43 10.34 -7.40 4.65
N LEU A 44 9.83 -8.20 3.71
CA LEU A 44 8.41 -8.47 3.59
C LEU A 44 7.83 -9.03 4.90
N LYS A 45 8.56 -9.93 5.56
CA LYS A 45 8.17 -10.46 6.88
C LYS A 45 7.91 -9.36 7.91
N GLN A 46 8.81 -8.35 8.00
CA GLN A 46 8.64 -7.22 8.91
C GLN A 46 7.37 -6.40 8.59
N LEU A 47 6.99 -6.33 7.31
CA LEU A 47 5.78 -5.64 6.87
C LEU A 47 4.52 -6.47 7.15
N GLU A 48 4.52 -7.75 6.87
CA GLU A 48 3.38 -8.65 7.12
C GLU A 48 3.05 -8.81 8.62
N GLU A 49 4.04 -8.62 9.50
CA GLU A 49 3.84 -8.52 10.96
C GLU A 49 3.10 -7.22 11.37
N ARG A 50 3.07 -6.20 10.49
CA ARG A 50 2.44 -4.90 10.73
C ARG A 50 1.02 -4.79 10.16
N GLY A 51 0.71 -5.57 9.14
CA GLY A 51 -0.62 -5.52 8.53
C GLY A 51 -0.91 -6.69 7.59
N LYS A 52 -2.19 -6.89 7.33
CA LYS A 52 -2.69 -7.98 6.46
C LYS A 52 -2.95 -7.54 5.03
N TYR A 53 -2.97 -6.24 4.79
CA TYR A 53 -3.20 -5.62 3.49
C TYR A 53 -2.14 -4.58 3.21
N GLY A 54 -1.82 -4.37 1.95
CA GLY A 54 -0.83 -3.38 1.56
C GLY A 54 -0.58 -3.38 0.07
N LEU A 55 0.18 -2.38 -0.38
CA LEU A 55 0.54 -2.19 -1.78
C LEU A 55 1.91 -1.49 -1.87
N GLY A 56 2.61 -1.70 -2.96
CA GLY A 56 3.94 -1.13 -3.18
C GLY A 56 4.75 -1.89 -4.22
N THR A 57 6.07 -1.94 -4.03
CA THR A 57 6.99 -2.65 -4.92
C THR A 57 8.14 -3.29 -4.12
N ILE A 58 8.88 -4.19 -4.73
CA ILE A 58 10.05 -4.84 -4.11
C ILE A 58 11.37 -4.22 -4.59
N ASP A 59 12.46 -4.60 -3.95
CA ASP A 59 13.83 -4.20 -4.27
C ASP A 59 14.09 -4.19 -5.79
N GLY A 60 14.67 -3.07 -6.29
CA GLY A 60 14.82 -2.82 -7.72
C GLY A 60 13.55 -2.29 -8.40
N ALA A 61 12.53 -1.85 -7.66
CA ALA A 61 11.21 -1.43 -8.18
C ALA A 61 10.68 -2.42 -9.23
N LYS A 62 10.60 -3.70 -8.84
CA LYS A 62 10.28 -4.83 -9.74
C LYS A 62 8.79 -5.14 -9.71
N GLY A 63 8.02 -4.53 -10.59
CA GLY A 63 6.59 -4.84 -10.72
C GLY A 63 5.72 -4.25 -9.61
N GLU A 64 4.45 -4.62 -9.61
CA GLU A 64 3.44 -4.16 -8.67
C GLU A 64 3.20 -5.22 -7.59
N MET A 65 3.39 -4.85 -6.33
CA MET A 65 3.21 -5.73 -5.18
C MET A 65 1.89 -5.43 -4.48
N ILE A 66 1.18 -6.48 -4.09
CA ILE A 66 0.02 -6.39 -3.20
C ILE A 66 0.17 -7.34 -2.02
N ILE A 67 -0.13 -6.89 -0.81
CA ILE A 67 -0.31 -7.75 0.36
C ILE A 67 -1.81 -7.96 0.55
N PHE A 68 -2.23 -9.20 0.52
CA PHE A 68 -3.65 -9.58 0.61
C PHE A 68 -3.85 -10.74 1.57
N ASN A 69 -4.58 -10.50 2.67
CA ASN A 69 -4.79 -11.44 3.75
C ASN A 69 -3.48 -11.99 4.35
N GLY A 70 -2.48 -11.12 4.53
CA GLY A 70 -1.18 -11.47 5.11
C GLY A 70 -0.28 -12.31 4.20
N LYS A 71 -0.49 -12.26 2.88
CA LYS A 71 0.38 -12.86 1.86
C LYS A 71 0.66 -11.86 0.76
N ALA A 72 1.90 -11.73 0.35
CA ALA A 72 2.28 -10.83 -0.72
C ALA A 72 2.38 -11.54 -2.07
N TYR A 73 1.98 -10.82 -3.11
CA TYR A 73 2.04 -11.22 -4.51
C TYR A 73 2.70 -10.10 -5.33
N LEU A 74 3.51 -10.47 -6.29
CA LEU A 74 4.18 -9.55 -7.20
C LEU A 74 3.79 -9.87 -8.64
N SER A 75 3.40 -8.86 -9.41
CA SER A 75 3.18 -9.01 -10.84
C SER A 75 4.47 -8.88 -11.64
N ASP A 76 4.53 -9.57 -12.76
CA ASP A 76 5.44 -9.26 -13.86
C ASP A 76 4.82 -8.21 -14.80
N ILE A 77 5.53 -7.86 -15.88
CA ILE A 77 5.08 -6.89 -16.89
C ILE A 77 3.80 -7.33 -17.63
N SER A 78 3.44 -8.60 -17.61
CA SER A 78 2.20 -9.10 -18.19
C SER A 78 1.00 -9.03 -17.23
N GLY A 79 1.23 -8.68 -15.97
CA GLY A 79 0.24 -8.69 -14.91
C GLY A 79 0.15 -10.03 -14.16
N LYS A 80 0.86 -11.07 -14.63
CA LYS A 80 0.87 -12.38 -13.97
C LYS A 80 1.52 -12.26 -12.60
N ALA A 81 0.80 -12.70 -11.56
CA ALA A 81 1.24 -12.63 -10.18
C ALA A 81 1.81 -13.95 -9.67
N VAL A 82 2.83 -13.83 -8.84
CA VAL A 82 3.43 -14.94 -8.08
C VAL A 82 3.53 -14.57 -6.61
N PRO A 83 3.35 -15.53 -5.67
CA PRO A 83 3.55 -15.27 -4.25
C PRO A 83 5.03 -14.98 -3.96
N LEU A 84 5.26 -14.01 -3.07
CA LEU A 84 6.59 -13.63 -2.60
C LEU A 84 7.01 -14.45 -1.37
N LYS A 85 8.33 -14.47 -1.11
CA LYS A 85 8.92 -15.04 0.10
C LYS A 85 9.17 -13.95 1.14
N ASP A 86 9.19 -14.33 2.40
CA ASP A 86 9.34 -13.46 3.57
C ASP A 86 10.64 -12.65 3.59
N ASP A 87 11.71 -13.14 2.97
CA ASP A 87 13.05 -12.53 2.94
C ASP A 87 13.25 -11.47 1.84
N VAL A 88 12.24 -11.28 0.97
CA VAL A 88 12.25 -10.23 -0.04
C VAL A 88 12.27 -8.86 0.64
N THR A 89 13.09 -7.94 0.14
CA THR A 89 13.19 -6.57 0.64
C THR A 89 12.33 -5.59 -0.16
N VAL A 90 11.84 -4.55 0.53
CA VAL A 90 10.80 -3.64 0.05
C VAL A 90 11.27 -2.19 0.23
N PRO A 91 11.52 -1.45 -0.87
CA PRO A 91 11.92 -0.03 -0.81
C PRO A 91 10.74 0.91 -0.54
N PHE A 92 9.54 0.52 -0.96
CA PHE A 92 8.32 1.29 -0.74
C PHE A 92 7.10 0.38 -0.66
N ALA A 93 6.35 0.49 0.41
CA ALA A 93 5.01 -0.09 0.55
C ALA A 93 4.25 0.57 1.69
N ASP A 94 2.93 0.66 1.54
CA ASP A 94 1.98 0.94 2.61
C ASP A 94 1.37 -0.36 3.09
N VAL A 95 1.34 -0.57 4.41
CA VAL A 95 0.80 -1.80 5.04
C VAL A 95 -0.12 -1.45 6.18
N PHE A 96 -1.26 -2.14 6.25
CA PHE A 96 -2.33 -1.86 7.21
C PHE A 96 -3.22 -3.08 7.47
N SER A 97 -4.11 -2.93 8.45
CA SER A 97 -5.21 -3.87 8.71
C SER A 97 -6.48 -3.10 9.00
N PHE A 98 -7.62 -3.60 8.52
CA PHE A 98 -8.93 -3.09 8.92
C PHE A 98 -9.27 -3.58 10.32
N LYS A 99 -9.76 -2.69 11.16
CA LYS A 99 -10.17 -2.97 12.54
C LYS A 99 -11.62 -2.60 12.79
N ASN A 100 -11.96 -1.34 12.52
CA ASN A 100 -13.28 -0.78 12.71
C ASN A 100 -13.61 0.12 11.52
N PRO A 101 -13.95 -0.44 10.36
CA PRO A 101 -14.26 0.35 9.18
C PRO A 101 -15.35 1.40 9.47
N ASP A 102 -15.07 2.66 9.15
CA ASP A 102 -16.04 3.76 9.21
C ASP A 102 -17.19 3.52 8.22
N LEU A 103 -16.90 2.78 7.15
CA LEU A 103 -17.87 2.38 6.16
C LEU A 103 -17.61 0.93 5.73
N ASN A 104 -18.68 0.12 5.74
CA ASN A 104 -18.69 -1.25 5.21
C ASN A 104 -20.05 -1.51 4.59
N THR A 105 -20.16 -1.32 3.27
CA THR A 105 -21.45 -1.40 2.58
C THR A 105 -21.31 -1.75 1.10
N SER A 106 -22.40 -2.24 0.52
CA SER A 106 -22.45 -2.56 -0.91
C SER A 106 -22.76 -1.32 -1.74
N TYR A 107 -22.06 -1.21 -2.87
CA TYR A 107 -22.28 -0.20 -3.89
C TYR A 107 -22.50 -0.84 -5.26
N GLU A 108 -23.33 -0.17 -6.05
CA GLU A 108 -23.49 -0.44 -7.48
C GLU A 108 -23.03 0.79 -8.26
N ASN A 109 -22.33 0.58 -9.38
CA ASN A 109 -21.80 1.64 -10.25
C ASN A 109 -20.91 2.67 -9.52
N LEU A 110 -20.07 2.20 -8.60
CA LEU A 110 -19.04 2.99 -7.96
C LEU A 110 -17.85 3.16 -8.92
N ASN A 111 -17.25 4.33 -8.95
CA ASN A 111 -16.02 4.61 -9.69
C ASN A 111 -15.05 5.46 -8.86
N SER A 112 -13.83 5.68 -9.38
CA SER A 112 -12.77 6.41 -8.66
C SER A 112 -13.17 7.82 -8.27
N GLU A 113 -13.89 8.55 -9.13
CA GLU A 113 -14.32 9.93 -8.88
C GLU A 113 -15.33 10.01 -7.74
N LYS A 114 -16.33 9.11 -7.75
CA LYS A 114 -17.35 9.05 -6.69
C LYS A 114 -16.77 8.73 -5.32
N ILE A 115 -15.64 8.01 -5.23
CA ILE A 115 -15.02 7.75 -3.94
C ILE A 115 -14.57 9.06 -3.28
N LEU A 116 -13.95 9.96 -4.03
CA LEU A 116 -13.50 11.22 -3.46
C LEU A 116 -14.67 12.11 -3.06
N ASP A 117 -15.61 12.34 -3.96
CA ASP A 117 -16.68 13.29 -3.76
C ASP A 117 -17.77 12.78 -2.80
N ASP A 118 -18.37 11.63 -3.12
CA ASP A 118 -19.54 11.12 -2.37
C ASP A 118 -19.13 10.47 -1.05
N ILE A 119 -17.92 9.92 -0.94
CA ILE A 119 -17.51 9.14 0.22
C ILE A 119 -16.61 9.95 1.13
N ILE A 120 -15.44 10.40 0.67
CA ILE A 120 -14.49 11.10 1.54
C ILE A 120 -15.05 12.46 1.97
N ASN A 121 -15.57 13.25 1.04
CA ASN A 121 -16.03 14.61 1.33
C ASN A 121 -17.39 14.66 2.04
N GLU A 122 -18.34 13.81 1.66
CA GLU A 122 -19.71 13.90 2.17
C GLU A 122 -19.99 12.97 3.35
N ARG A 123 -19.38 11.74 3.37
CA ARG A 123 -19.71 10.73 4.37
C ARG A 123 -18.62 10.51 5.42
N LEU A 124 -17.38 10.92 5.15
CA LEU A 124 -16.26 10.78 6.05
C LEU A 124 -15.78 12.14 6.55
N SER A 125 -14.56 12.19 7.10
CA SER A 125 -14.02 13.39 7.76
C SER A 125 -13.32 14.37 6.80
N GLY A 126 -13.48 14.20 5.49
CA GLY A 126 -12.87 15.06 4.46
C GLY A 126 -11.42 14.64 4.08
N PRO A 127 -10.80 15.35 3.13
CA PRO A 127 -9.58 14.91 2.44
C PRO A 127 -8.27 15.15 3.22
N ASN A 128 -8.33 15.60 4.47
CA ASN A 128 -7.14 15.89 5.27
C ASN A 128 -6.68 14.73 6.16
N TYR A 129 -7.30 13.55 6.01
CA TYR A 129 -6.95 12.33 6.73
C TYR A 129 -6.49 11.25 5.76
N PHE A 130 -5.75 10.26 6.25
CA PHE A 130 -5.53 9.02 5.52
C PHE A 130 -6.78 8.13 5.59
N TYR A 131 -7.04 7.41 4.51
CA TYR A 131 -8.07 6.38 4.46
C TYR A 131 -7.52 5.14 3.78
N ILE A 132 -7.82 3.98 4.35
CA ILE A 132 -7.54 2.68 3.73
C ILE A 132 -8.81 2.12 3.12
N PHE A 133 -8.65 1.44 1.98
CA PHE A 133 -9.75 0.94 1.17
C PHE A 133 -9.57 -0.54 0.86
N LYS A 134 -10.69 -1.27 0.93
CA LYS A 134 -10.84 -2.60 0.34
C LYS A 134 -12.14 -2.64 -0.44
N ILE A 135 -12.06 -2.82 -1.75
CA ILE A 135 -13.20 -2.84 -2.65
C ILE A 135 -13.24 -4.22 -3.32
N THR A 136 -14.22 -5.05 -2.95
CA THR A 136 -14.28 -6.45 -3.39
C THR A 136 -15.55 -6.70 -4.18
N GLY A 137 -15.43 -7.28 -5.36
CA GLY A 137 -16.59 -7.68 -6.18
C GLY A 137 -16.30 -7.69 -7.67
N LYS A 138 -17.29 -7.24 -8.45
CA LYS A 138 -17.22 -7.20 -9.92
C LYS A 138 -16.94 -5.79 -10.42
N PHE A 139 -15.97 -5.70 -11.30
CA PHE A 139 -15.55 -4.48 -11.99
C PHE A 139 -15.90 -4.60 -13.46
N SER A 140 -16.64 -3.64 -13.98
CA SER A 140 -16.97 -3.55 -15.42
C SER A 140 -15.76 -3.13 -16.22
N ASN A 141 -14.90 -2.27 -15.64
CA ASN A 141 -13.66 -1.83 -16.25
C ASN A 141 -12.60 -1.51 -15.17
N ILE A 142 -11.33 -1.83 -15.44
CA ILE A 142 -10.17 -1.35 -14.70
C ILE A 142 -9.12 -0.91 -15.70
N HIS A 143 -8.71 0.36 -15.66
CA HIS A 143 -7.54 0.86 -16.37
C HIS A 143 -6.35 0.79 -15.43
N ALA A 144 -5.34 0.02 -15.82
CA ALA A 144 -4.23 -0.35 -14.96
C ALA A 144 -2.90 -0.36 -15.69
N ARG A 145 -1.82 -0.47 -14.93
CA ARG A 145 -0.47 -0.66 -15.47
C ARG A 145 0.29 -1.75 -14.74
N THR A 146 1.39 -2.16 -15.37
CA THR A 146 2.52 -2.87 -14.77
C THR A 146 3.83 -2.24 -15.25
N ILE A 147 4.89 -2.41 -14.47
CA ILE A 147 6.23 -1.95 -14.82
C ILE A 147 7.23 -3.12 -14.81
N PRO A 148 8.24 -3.12 -15.69
CA PRO A 148 9.37 -4.03 -15.57
C PRO A 148 10.31 -3.54 -14.46
N PRO A 149 11.26 -4.38 -13.98
CA PRO A 149 12.29 -3.98 -13.02
C PRO A 149 12.96 -2.66 -13.42
N ALA A 150 13.01 -1.71 -12.50
CA ALA A 150 13.57 -0.40 -12.79
C ALA A 150 15.10 -0.45 -12.93
N LYS A 151 15.64 0.38 -13.82
CA LYS A 151 17.06 0.48 -14.02
C LYS A 151 17.67 1.44 -12.99
N LYS A 152 18.64 0.95 -12.20
CA LYS A 152 19.32 1.76 -11.18
C LYS A 152 19.92 3.04 -11.77
N GLY A 153 19.71 4.17 -11.08
CA GLY A 153 20.19 5.49 -11.49
C GLY A 153 19.28 6.24 -12.47
N ILE A 154 18.11 5.68 -12.81
CA ILE A 154 17.05 6.37 -13.56
C ILE A 154 15.96 6.79 -12.58
N LEU A 155 15.41 7.99 -12.73
CA LEU A 155 14.22 8.42 -11.97
C LEU A 155 13.04 7.51 -12.28
N LEU A 156 12.25 7.17 -11.27
CA LEU A 156 11.11 6.26 -11.47
C LEU A 156 10.08 6.84 -12.44
N SER A 157 9.85 8.15 -12.38
CA SER A 157 8.94 8.84 -13.31
C SER A 157 9.34 8.67 -14.77
N ASP A 158 10.64 8.78 -15.07
CA ASP A 158 11.17 8.61 -16.43
C ASP A 158 11.07 7.14 -16.85
N TRP A 159 11.39 6.22 -15.91
CA TRP A 159 11.28 4.79 -16.16
C TRP A 159 9.86 4.35 -16.49
N ILE A 160 8.89 4.78 -15.68
CA ILE A 160 7.47 4.48 -15.87
C ILE A 160 6.99 5.01 -17.23
N LYS A 161 7.28 6.27 -17.54
CA LYS A 161 6.86 6.91 -18.78
C LYS A 161 7.26 6.12 -20.03
N GLU A 162 8.44 5.51 -20.01
CA GLU A 162 8.99 4.79 -21.17
C GLU A 162 8.70 3.29 -21.19
N ASN A 163 8.47 2.68 -20.02
CA ASN A 163 8.51 1.23 -19.87
C ASN A 163 7.24 0.60 -19.31
N GLN A 164 6.27 1.40 -18.83
CA GLN A 164 5.02 0.85 -18.32
C GLN A 164 4.21 0.18 -19.45
N ARG A 165 3.45 -0.84 -19.05
CA ARG A 165 2.48 -1.48 -19.92
C ARG A 165 1.09 -1.24 -19.36
N PHE A 166 0.19 -0.71 -20.19
CA PHE A 166 -1.21 -0.52 -19.83
C PHE A 166 -2.01 -1.79 -20.04
N HIS A 167 -3.03 -1.95 -19.20
CA HIS A 167 -3.97 -3.06 -19.24
C HIS A 167 -5.38 -2.52 -19.01
N ASP A 168 -6.29 -2.87 -19.91
CA ASP A 168 -7.73 -2.59 -19.78
C ASP A 168 -8.45 -3.90 -19.47
N LEU A 169 -8.78 -4.09 -18.19
CA LEU A 169 -9.47 -5.29 -17.71
C LEU A 169 -10.97 -5.05 -17.77
N LYS A 170 -11.71 -5.99 -18.36
CA LYS A 170 -13.16 -5.88 -18.52
C LYS A 170 -13.87 -7.05 -17.88
N ASN A 171 -14.97 -6.75 -17.14
CA ASN A 171 -15.84 -7.74 -16.51
C ASN A 171 -15.05 -8.71 -15.60
N VAL A 172 -14.16 -8.16 -14.76
CA VAL A 172 -13.28 -8.93 -13.86
C VAL A 172 -13.82 -8.96 -12.44
N GLU A 173 -13.53 -10.04 -11.72
CA GLU A 173 -13.85 -10.20 -10.31
C GLU A 173 -12.56 -10.20 -9.48
N GLY A 174 -12.53 -9.42 -8.39
CA GLY A 174 -11.34 -9.32 -7.55
C GLY A 174 -11.48 -8.33 -6.43
N THR A 175 -10.34 -7.84 -5.95
CA THR A 175 -10.26 -6.87 -4.86
C THR A 175 -9.26 -5.77 -5.18
N LEU A 176 -9.66 -4.52 -5.00
CA LEU A 176 -8.78 -3.37 -4.88
C LEU A 176 -8.37 -3.20 -3.41
N ILE A 177 -7.08 -3.06 -3.19
CA ILE A 177 -6.49 -2.60 -1.93
C ILE A 177 -5.89 -1.25 -2.20
N GLY A 178 -6.19 -0.26 -1.36
CA GLY A 178 -5.71 1.08 -1.59
C GLY A 178 -5.61 1.94 -0.36
N ILE A 179 -4.97 3.07 -0.55
CA ILE A 179 -4.82 4.15 0.42
C ILE A 179 -5.12 5.48 -0.26
N TYR A 180 -5.78 6.36 0.46
CA TYR A 180 -5.83 7.79 0.15
C TYR A 180 -4.92 8.54 1.11
N SER A 181 -4.02 9.34 0.58
CA SER A 181 -3.08 10.15 1.36
C SER A 181 -3.32 11.63 1.11
N PRO A 182 -3.36 12.47 2.17
CA PRO A 182 -3.51 13.91 2.02
C PRO A 182 -2.42 14.54 1.15
N LYS A 183 -2.80 15.46 0.28
CA LYS A 183 -1.86 16.12 -0.67
C LYS A 183 -0.69 16.82 -0.01
N TYR A 184 -0.85 17.34 1.22
CA TYR A 184 0.23 18.01 1.95
C TYR A 184 1.36 17.08 2.42
N LEU A 185 1.18 15.75 2.30
CA LEU A 185 2.18 14.72 2.62
C LEU A 185 2.87 14.13 1.38
N SER A 186 2.77 14.78 0.24
CA SER A 186 3.24 14.29 -1.07
C SER A 186 4.73 13.97 -1.17
N THR A 187 5.57 14.46 -0.25
CA THR A 187 6.99 14.08 -0.19
C THR A 187 7.24 12.76 0.53
N ILE A 188 6.26 12.29 1.27
CA ILE A 188 6.35 11.08 2.11
C ILE A 188 5.56 9.94 1.48
N ALA A 189 4.27 10.17 1.21
CA ALA A 189 3.33 9.19 0.68
C ALA A 189 2.86 9.56 -0.73
N VAL A 190 2.31 8.62 -1.46
CA VAL A 190 1.64 8.89 -2.75
C VAL A 190 0.43 9.78 -2.49
N PRO A 191 0.38 11.02 -3.00
CA PRO A 191 -0.75 11.92 -2.76
C PRO A 191 -1.99 11.48 -3.53
N GLY A 192 -3.17 11.62 -2.92
CA GLY A 192 -4.40 11.16 -3.53
C GLY A 192 -4.61 9.67 -3.36
N PHE A 193 -5.23 9.03 -4.34
CA PHE A 193 -5.49 7.60 -4.33
C PHE A 193 -4.32 6.79 -4.88
N HIS A 194 -4.01 5.69 -4.22
CA HIS A 194 -3.08 4.68 -4.67
C HIS A 194 -3.75 3.31 -4.51
N PHE A 195 -4.03 2.62 -5.61
CA PHE A 195 -4.71 1.35 -5.63
C PHE A 195 -3.94 0.27 -6.38
N HIS A 196 -3.90 -0.93 -5.81
CA HIS A 196 -3.53 -2.15 -6.52
C HIS A 196 -4.71 -3.12 -6.57
N PHE A 197 -4.88 -3.79 -7.71
CA PHE A 197 -5.89 -4.82 -7.92
C PHE A 197 -5.28 -6.20 -7.87
N ILE A 198 -5.98 -7.14 -7.24
CA ILE A 198 -5.72 -8.57 -7.32
C ILE A 198 -6.99 -9.30 -7.79
N ASN A 199 -6.88 -10.15 -8.82
CA ASN A 199 -8.02 -10.92 -9.27
C ASN A 199 -8.44 -11.99 -8.25
N LYS A 200 -9.64 -12.53 -8.40
CA LYS A 200 -10.23 -13.53 -7.49
C LYS A 200 -9.32 -14.74 -7.27
N ASP A 201 -8.66 -15.20 -8.33
CA ASP A 201 -7.81 -16.39 -8.31
C ASP A 201 -6.38 -16.11 -7.83
N LYS A 202 -6.05 -14.84 -7.57
CA LYS A 202 -4.72 -14.35 -7.11
C LYS A 202 -3.59 -14.69 -8.09
N THR A 203 -3.91 -14.68 -9.36
CA THR A 203 -2.99 -14.96 -10.47
C THR A 203 -2.57 -13.71 -11.24
N GLU A 204 -3.22 -12.57 -10.95
CA GLU A 204 -2.95 -11.29 -11.60
C GLU A 204 -2.97 -10.15 -10.58
N VAL A 205 -2.00 -9.22 -10.71
CA VAL A 205 -1.89 -8.01 -9.89
C VAL A 205 -1.53 -6.84 -10.79
N TYR A 206 -2.14 -5.68 -10.52
CA TYR A 206 -1.95 -4.45 -11.30
C TYR A 206 -1.97 -3.22 -10.40
N HIS A 207 -1.20 -2.19 -10.76
CA HIS A 207 -1.41 -0.83 -10.27
C HIS A 207 -2.58 -0.20 -11.03
N VAL A 208 -3.53 0.41 -10.31
CA VAL A 208 -4.80 0.87 -10.89
C VAL A 208 -4.85 2.37 -10.97
N TYR A 209 -5.14 2.88 -12.14
CA TYR A 209 -5.37 4.29 -12.40
C TYR A 209 -6.83 4.70 -12.16
N ASN A 210 -7.75 3.94 -12.77
CA ASN A 210 -9.18 4.16 -12.57
C ASN A 210 -9.96 2.86 -12.72
N PHE A 211 -11.19 2.88 -12.25
CA PHE A 211 -12.08 1.72 -12.34
C PHE A 211 -13.54 2.13 -12.33
N ASP A 212 -14.36 1.25 -12.90
CA ASP A 212 -15.83 1.24 -12.81
C ASP A 212 -16.29 -0.10 -12.28
N THR A 213 -17.30 -0.10 -11.41
CA THR A 213 -17.82 -1.32 -10.82
C THR A 213 -19.23 -1.64 -11.30
N GLU A 214 -19.58 -2.92 -11.28
CA GLU A 214 -20.97 -3.35 -11.33
C GLU A 214 -21.56 -3.40 -9.92
N LYS A 215 -21.03 -4.29 -9.09
CA LYS A 215 -21.43 -4.47 -7.70
C LYS A 215 -20.25 -4.87 -6.86
N VAL A 216 -19.98 -4.09 -5.82
CA VAL A 216 -18.87 -4.30 -4.91
C VAL A 216 -19.28 -4.10 -3.46
N ASN A 217 -18.53 -4.69 -2.55
CA ASN A 217 -18.51 -4.30 -1.14
C ASN A 217 -17.32 -3.34 -0.94
N LEU A 218 -17.59 -2.18 -0.39
CA LEU A 218 -16.62 -1.17 -0.03
C LEU A 218 -16.40 -1.15 1.48
N GLU A 219 -15.17 -1.38 1.92
CA GLU A 219 -14.72 -1.13 3.29
C GLU A 219 -13.76 0.06 3.27
N VAL A 220 -14.02 1.05 4.11
CA VAL A 220 -13.16 2.23 4.29
C VAL A 220 -12.93 2.45 5.76
N GLU A 221 -11.70 2.74 6.15
CA GLU A 221 -11.36 3.10 7.51
C GLU A 221 -10.43 4.32 7.52
N LYS A 222 -10.78 5.31 8.36
CA LYS A 222 -9.97 6.50 8.59
C LYS A 222 -8.78 6.15 9.47
N ILE A 223 -7.60 6.64 9.10
CA ILE A 223 -6.35 6.41 9.80
C ILE A 223 -5.88 7.68 10.50
N ASN A 224 -5.52 7.56 11.77
CA ASN A 224 -4.99 8.66 12.58
C ASN A 224 -3.49 8.54 12.84
N ASP A 225 -2.95 7.32 12.78
CA ASP A 225 -1.54 7.05 13.07
C ASP A 225 -0.80 6.58 11.81
N PHE A 226 0.34 7.20 11.53
CA PHE A 226 1.17 6.89 10.38
C PHE A 226 2.63 6.73 10.79
N THR A 227 3.21 5.57 10.53
CA THR A 227 4.59 5.24 10.90
C THR A 227 5.42 4.97 9.65
N ILE A 228 6.57 5.63 9.52
CA ILE A 228 7.51 5.41 8.43
C ILE A 228 8.72 4.62 8.93
N MET A 229 9.06 3.57 8.22
CA MET A 229 10.28 2.81 8.40
C MET A 229 11.28 3.19 7.30
N LEU A 230 12.40 3.81 7.67
CA LEU A 230 13.44 4.19 6.72
C LEU A 230 14.45 3.05 6.54
N PRO A 231 14.94 2.79 5.31
CA PRO A 231 15.97 1.79 5.07
C PRO A 231 17.28 2.14 5.77
N ASN A 232 17.89 1.17 6.46
CA ASN A 232 19.18 1.34 7.14
C ASN A 232 20.29 0.69 6.31
N ILE A 233 20.59 1.28 5.15
CA ILE A 233 21.63 0.83 4.21
C ILE A 233 22.45 2.01 3.70
N LYS A 234 23.69 1.75 3.26
CA LYS A 234 24.62 2.79 2.78
C LYS A 234 24.09 3.49 1.54
N GLU A 235 23.43 2.77 0.64
CA GLU A 235 22.83 3.29 -0.58
C GLU A 235 21.80 4.38 -0.25
N TYR A 236 20.94 4.15 0.74
CA TYR A 236 19.96 5.13 1.19
C TYR A 236 20.61 6.29 1.95
N GLN A 237 21.59 6.01 2.83
CA GLN A 237 22.31 7.05 3.60
C GLN A 237 23.07 8.04 2.71
N ASN A 238 23.66 7.56 1.62
CA ASN A 238 24.48 8.35 0.70
C ASN A 238 23.72 8.75 -0.58
N GLY A 239 22.49 8.29 -0.73
CA GLY A 239 21.65 8.57 -1.89
C GLY A 239 21.31 10.05 -1.98
N LYS A 240 21.35 10.60 -3.20
CA LYS A 240 20.85 11.95 -3.45
C LYS A 240 19.34 11.87 -3.57
N ILE A 241 18.65 12.42 -2.58
CA ILE A 241 17.18 12.57 -2.58
C ILE A 241 16.90 14.07 -2.74
N THR A 242 16.26 14.44 -3.84
CA THR A 242 15.86 15.81 -4.14
C THR A 242 14.34 15.93 -4.10
N ASP A 243 13.86 17.11 -3.82
CA ASP A 243 12.43 17.38 -3.87
C ASP A 243 11.86 17.07 -5.24
N ILE A 244 10.72 16.41 -5.25
CA ILE A 244 9.93 16.09 -6.44
C ILE A 244 8.60 16.79 -6.30
N SER A 245 8.13 17.44 -7.36
CA SER A 245 6.86 18.15 -7.31
C SER A 245 5.70 17.17 -7.12
N HIS A 246 4.69 17.61 -6.40
CA HIS A 246 3.42 16.91 -6.26
C HIS A 246 2.86 16.48 -7.63
N ASP A 247 2.90 17.38 -8.62
CA ASP A 247 2.42 17.09 -9.98
C ASP A 247 3.17 15.95 -10.68
N THR A 248 4.47 15.81 -10.40
CA THR A 248 5.26 14.69 -10.96
C THR A 248 4.81 13.38 -10.37
N ILE A 249 4.62 13.32 -9.05
CA ILE A 249 4.16 12.10 -8.37
C ILE A 249 2.72 11.77 -8.80
N SER A 250 1.81 12.74 -8.80
CA SER A 250 0.42 12.52 -9.24
C SER A 250 0.34 12.02 -10.68
N LYS A 251 1.13 12.56 -11.60
CA LYS A 251 1.16 12.08 -13.00
C LYS A 251 1.73 10.66 -13.16
N MET A 252 2.58 10.25 -12.23
CA MET A 252 3.14 8.90 -12.21
C MET A 252 2.12 7.89 -11.66
N GLU A 253 1.28 8.30 -10.73
CA GLU A 253 0.34 7.45 -9.98
C GLU A 253 -1.11 7.55 -10.50
N GLU A 254 -1.47 8.65 -11.18
CA GLU A 254 -2.79 8.91 -11.75
C GLU A 254 -2.68 9.05 -13.27
N SER A 255 -3.41 8.27 -14.05
CA SER A 255 -3.55 8.55 -15.48
C SER A 255 -4.57 9.67 -15.67
N LYS A 256 -4.20 10.67 -16.45
CA LYS A 256 -5.18 11.62 -17.00
C LYS A 256 -5.80 11.08 -18.26
#